data_06b1e0fb14ae64f2be15746733a88eeb
#
_entry.id   06b1e0fb14ae64f2be15746733a88eeb
#
_cell.length_a   1.000
_cell.length_b   1.000
_cell.length_c   1.000
_cell.angle_alpha   90.00
_cell.angle_beta   90.00
_cell.angle_gamma   90.00
#
_symmetry.space_group_name_H-M   'P 1'
#
loop_
_entity.id
_entity.type
_entity.pdbx_description
1 polymer ?
#
loop_
_entity_poly.entity_id
_entity_poly.type
_entity_poly.pdbx_seq_one_letter_code
_entity_poly.pdbx_strand_id
1 'polypeptide(L)'
;TRNTGYANALAALEAGASVLDSSVGGLGGCPYAPRASGNVATEDLVYLLEREGVQTGIDLDRLIDTTAWLAGLLGRRLEGQLYRAGRFPPT
;
A
#
# COMPACT_ATOMS: atom_id res chain seq x y z
N THR A 1 -8.72 -4.69 -5.91
CA THR A 1 -8.00 -3.88 -6.90
C THR A 1 -7.52 -4.68 -8.12
N ARG A 2 -7.47 -5.96 -8.04
CA ARG A 2 -6.90 -6.84 -9.08
C ARG A 2 -5.46 -6.45 -9.46
N ASN A 3 -4.72 -5.88 -8.52
CA ASN A 3 -3.35 -5.38 -8.70
C ASN A 3 -3.20 -4.23 -9.70
N THR A 4 -4.28 -3.65 -10.18
CA THR A 4 -4.22 -2.48 -11.06
C THR A 4 -4.36 -1.17 -10.31
N GLY A 5 -4.67 -1.22 -9.01
CA GLY A 5 -4.84 -0.03 -8.19
C GLY A 5 -3.60 0.85 -8.13
N TYR A 6 -2.42 0.25 -8.10
CA TYR A 6 -1.16 1.00 -8.06
C TYR A 6 -0.91 1.75 -9.35
N ALA A 7 -1.15 1.13 -10.50
CA ALA A 7 -1.02 1.78 -11.78
C ALA A 7 -2.06 2.90 -11.93
N ASN A 8 -3.28 2.68 -11.47
CA ASN A 8 -4.34 3.68 -11.49
C ASN A 8 -4.01 4.86 -10.57
N ALA A 9 -3.44 4.60 -9.40
CA ALA A 9 -3.01 5.67 -8.48
C ALA A 9 -1.92 6.54 -9.12
N LEU A 10 -0.93 5.92 -9.76
CA LEU A 10 0.13 6.66 -10.43
C LEU A 10 -0.44 7.48 -11.59
N ALA A 11 -1.33 6.89 -12.40
CA ALA A 11 -1.97 7.60 -13.50
C ALA A 11 -2.82 8.78 -13.00
N ALA A 12 -3.53 8.61 -11.89
CA ALA A 12 -4.31 9.69 -11.30
C ALA A 12 -3.40 10.84 -10.85
N LEU A 13 -2.26 10.53 -10.24
CA LEU A 13 -1.29 11.53 -9.81
C LEU A 13 -0.75 12.30 -11.02
N GLU A 14 -0.38 11.61 -12.09
CA GLU A 14 0.10 12.23 -13.33
C GLU A 14 -0.98 13.10 -13.98
N ALA A 15 -2.24 12.74 -13.82
CA ALA A 15 -3.37 13.51 -14.34
C ALA A 15 -3.77 14.70 -13.46
N GLY A 16 -3.07 14.91 -12.33
CA GLY A 16 -3.27 16.09 -11.48
C GLY A 16 -3.91 15.84 -10.13
N ALA A 17 -4.16 14.59 -9.74
CA ALA A 17 -4.66 14.31 -8.40
C ALA A 17 -3.59 14.70 -7.36
N SER A 18 -4.03 15.36 -6.29
CA SER A 18 -3.14 15.82 -5.23
C SER A 18 -3.28 15.01 -3.94
N VAL A 19 -4.31 14.18 -3.84
CA VAL A 19 -4.59 13.34 -2.68
C VAL A 19 -4.92 11.94 -3.16
N LEU A 20 -4.29 10.95 -2.55
CA LEU A 20 -4.58 9.54 -2.74
C LEU A 20 -4.84 8.93 -1.38
N ASP A 21 -5.74 7.96 -1.30
CA ASP A 21 -5.96 7.21 -0.08
C ASP A 21 -5.60 5.74 -0.25
N SER A 22 -5.41 5.08 0.86
CA SER A 22 -4.97 3.68 0.87
C SER A 22 -5.25 3.08 2.25
N SER A 23 -4.92 1.80 2.41
CA SER A 23 -5.10 1.12 3.68
C SER A 23 -3.83 0.37 4.05
N VAL A 24 -3.41 0.46 5.32
CA VAL A 24 -2.23 -0.25 5.80
C VAL A 24 -2.43 -1.76 5.59
N GLY A 25 -1.43 -2.40 4.97
CA GLY A 25 -1.49 -3.82 4.65
C GLY A 25 -2.51 -4.18 3.57
N GLY A 26 -3.19 -3.21 2.99
CA GLY A 26 -4.26 -3.46 2.03
C GLY A 26 -5.56 -3.91 2.67
N LEU A 27 -5.74 -3.64 3.96
CA LEU A 27 -6.92 -4.07 4.72
C LEU A 27 -8.21 -3.50 4.15
N GLY A 28 -9.29 -4.25 4.30
CA GLY A 28 -10.62 -3.85 3.92
C GLY A 28 -11.06 -4.47 2.61
N GLY A 29 -12.16 -3.97 2.11
CA GLY A 29 -12.79 -4.43 0.90
C GLY A 29 -14.24 -4.01 0.93
N CYS A 30 -14.90 -4.03 -0.20
CA CYS A 30 -16.31 -3.66 -0.28
C CYS A 30 -17.19 -4.89 -0.01
N PRO A 31 -18.02 -4.88 1.06
CA PRO A 31 -18.88 -6.03 1.35
C PRO A 31 -19.94 -6.27 0.27
N TYR A 32 -20.19 -5.28 -0.57
CA TYR A 32 -21.17 -5.36 -1.66
C TYR A 32 -20.54 -5.75 -2.99
N ALA A 33 -19.20 -5.76 -3.08
CA ALA A 33 -18.52 -6.14 -4.31
C ALA A 33 -18.08 -7.61 -4.19
N PRO A 34 -18.63 -8.53 -5.00
CA PRO A 34 -18.25 -9.92 -4.91
C PRO A 34 -16.75 -10.11 -5.15
N ARG A 35 -16.10 -10.87 -4.26
CA ARG A 35 -14.68 -11.20 -4.35
C ARG A 35 -13.75 -9.98 -4.27
N ALA A 36 -14.17 -8.92 -3.60
CA ALA A 36 -13.29 -7.78 -3.37
C ALA A 36 -12.05 -8.26 -2.61
N SER A 37 -10.87 -7.92 -3.10
CA SER A 37 -9.59 -8.43 -2.61
C SER A 37 -8.89 -7.50 -1.63
N GLY A 38 -9.54 -6.43 -1.20
CA GLY A 38 -8.96 -5.44 -0.30
C GLY A 38 -8.67 -4.13 -1.00
N ASN A 39 -7.88 -3.30 -0.35
CA ASN A 39 -7.52 -1.98 -0.85
C ASN A 39 -6.07 -1.95 -1.33
N VAL A 40 -5.68 -0.83 -1.93
CA VAL A 40 -4.27 -0.54 -2.18
C VAL A 40 -3.56 -0.45 -0.84
N ALA A 41 -2.48 -1.22 -0.68
CA ALA A 41 -1.72 -1.20 0.56
C ALA A 41 -0.88 0.07 0.64
N THR A 42 -1.00 0.78 1.77
CA THR A 42 -0.29 2.06 1.95
C THR A 42 1.22 1.90 1.79
N GLU A 43 1.81 0.87 2.39
CA GLU A 43 3.26 0.65 2.30
C GLU A 43 3.72 0.36 0.87
N ASP A 44 2.94 -0.38 0.09
CA ASP A 44 3.26 -0.67 -1.30
C ASP A 44 3.14 0.60 -2.16
N LEU A 45 2.10 1.40 -1.92
CA LEU A 45 1.90 2.66 -2.62
C LEU A 45 3.01 3.67 -2.31
N VAL A 46 3.36 3.82 -1.04
CA VAL A 46 4.44 4.72 -0.62
C VAL A 46 5.76 4.29 -1.27
N TYR A 47 6.04 2.99 -1.29
CA TYR A 47 7.25 2.48 -1.95
C TYR A 47 7.28 2.88 -3.43
N LEU A 48 6.17 2.66 -4.14
CA LEU A 48 6.07 3.03 -5.56
C LEU A 48 6.31 4.52 -5.76
N LEU A 49 5.62 5.36 -4.98
CA LEU A 49 5.72 6.81 -5.15
C LEU A 49 7.13 7.32 -4.85
N GLU A 50 7.79 6.78 -3.82
CA GLU A 50 9.15 7.19 -3.48
C GLU A 50 10.15 6.73 -4.54
N ARG A 51 9.95 5.57 -5.14
CA ARG A 51 10.77 5.12 -6.26
C ARG A 51 10.57 6.00 -7.50
N GLU A 52 9.42 6.61 -7.65
CA GLU A 52 9.13 7.57 -8.72
C GLU A 52 9.59 9.00 -8.39
N GLY A 53 10.22 9.21 -7.24
CA GLY A 53 10.73 10.52 -6.85
C GLY A 53 9.73 11.42 -6.15
N VAL A 54 8.57 10.90 -5.77
CA VAL A 54 7.55 11.66 -5.06
C VAL A 54 7.86 11.64 -3.56
N GLN A 55 7.89 12.81 -2.94
CA GLN A 55 8.07 12.92 -1.49
C GLN A 55 6.72 12.76 -0.80
N THR A 56 6.55 11.67 -0.07
CA THR A 56 5.28 11.39 0.63
C THR A 56 5.25 11.94 2.05
N GLY A 57 6.40 12.20 2.64
CA GLY A 57 6.49 12.60 4.04
C GLY A 57 6.28 11.45 5.02
N ILE A 58 6.20 10.21 4.52
CA ILE A 58 5.97 9.01 5.34
C ILE A 58 7.29 8.26 5.50
N ASP A 59 7.58 7.84 6.74
CA ASP A 59 8.73 6.98 7.02
C ASP A 59 8.36 5.53 6.63
N LEU A 60 8.86 5.09 5.50
CA LEU A 60 8.50 3.79 4.93
C LEU A 60 8.91 2.63 5.85
N ASP A 61 10.08 2.69 6.47
CA ASP A 61 10.55 1.61 7.34
C ASP A 61 9.64 1.46 8.56
N ARG A 62 9.22 2.58 9.16
CA ARG A 62 8.25 2.53 10.27
C ARG A 62 6.89 2.03 9.82
N LEU A 63 6.48 2.37 8.62
CA LEU A 63 5.22 1.89 8.05
C LEU A 63 5.26 0.38 7.82
N ILE A 64 6.36 -0.14 7.32
CA ILE A 64 6.58 -1.58 7.16
C ILE A 64 6.48 -2.29 8.51
N ASP A 65 7.15 -1.77 9.53
CA ASP A 65 7.11 -2.34 10.88
C ASP A 65 5.71 -2.30 11.46
N THR A 66 4.98 -1.20 11.25
CA THR A 66 3.59 -1.05 11.69
C THR A 66 2.69 -2.09 11.02
N THR A 67 2.90 -2.33 9.73
CA THR A 67 2.14 -3.31 8.98
C THR A 67 2.38 -4.73 9.51
N ALA A 68 3.63 -5.07 9.79
CA ALA A 68 3.98 -6.37 10.36
C ALA A 68 3.36 -6.55 11.75
N TRP A 69 3.40 -5.49 12.57
CA TRP A 69 2.77 -5.50 13.89
C TRP A 69 1.26 -5.74 13.78
N LEU A 70 0.60 -5.06 12.84
CA LEU A 70 -0.84 -5.20 12.63
C LEU A 70 -1.20 -6.61 12.16
N ALA A 71 -0.41 -7.19 11.26
CA ALA A 71 -0.60 -8.57 10.83
C ALA A 71 -0.52 -9.54 12.00
N GLY A 72 0.44 -9.34 12.91
CA GLY A 72 0.57 -10.13 14.12
C GLY A 72 -0.62 -9.97 15.05
N LEU A 73 -1.09 -8.74 15.23
CA LEU A 73 -2.24 -8.43 16.09
C LEU A 73 -3.51 -9.11 15.56
N LEU A 74 -3.72 -9.09 14.25
CA LEU A 74 -4.88 -9.69 13.61
C LEU A 74 -4.74 -11.21 13.45
N GLY A 75 -3.56 -11.76 13.64
CA GLY A 75 -3.29 -13.18 13.53
C GLY A 75 -3.40 -13.72 12.11
N ARG A 76 -3.13 -12.88 11.10
CA ARG A 76 -3.20 -13.32 9.71
C ARG A 76 -2.25 -12.50 8.83
N ARG A 77 -1.93 -13.08 7.66
CA ARG A 77 -1.18 -12.37 6.62
C ARG A 77 -2.06 -11.30 6.00
N LEU A 78 -1.48 -10.13 5.75
CA LEU A 78 -2.14 -9.04 5.04
C LEU A 78 -1.79 -9.07 3.55
N GLU A 79 -2.60 -8.38 2.75
CA GLU A 79 -2.49 -8.43 1.30
C GLU A 79 -1.28 -7.66 0.76
N GLY A 80 -0.80 -6.65 1.48
CA GLY A 80 0.36 -5.88 1.07
C GLY A 80 1.59 -6.76 0.89
N GLN A 81 2.41 -6.42 -0.07
CA GLN A 81 3.57 -7.25 -0.45
C GLN A 81 4.84 -6.81 0.24
N LEU A 82 5.03 -5.49 0.39
CA LEU A 82 6.30 -4.93 0.81
C LEU A 82 6.70 -5.35 2.23
N TYR A 83 5.74 -5.42 3.15
CA TYR A 83 6.07 -5.78 4.54
C TYR A 83 6.58 -7.22 4.67
N ARG A 84 6.29 -8.06 3.68
CA ARG A 84 6.77 -9.45 3.62
C ARG A 84 8.07 -9.56 2.84
N ALA A 85 8.16 -8.84 1.72
CA ALA A 85 9.31 -8.91 0.81
C ALA A 85 10.48 -8.03 1.26
N GLY A 86 10.19 -6.96 2.01
CA GLY A 86 11.16 -5.93 2.31
C GLY A 86 11.36 -4.97 1.15
N ARG A 87 11.86 -3.78 1.47
CA ARG A 87 12.10 -2.76 0.46
C ARG A 87 13.40 -3.02 -0.30
N PHE A 88 13.49 -2.52 -1.52
CA PHE A 88 14.72 -2.51 -2.29
C PHE A 88 15.00 -1.08 -2.76
N PRO A 89 16.21 -0.55 -2.56
CA PRO A 89 17.29 -1.19 -1.78
C PRO A 89 16.94 -1.31 -0.30
N PRO A 90 17.58 -2.25 0.44
CA PRO A 90 17.23 -2.50 1.85
C PRO A 90 17.44 -1.31 2.78
N THR A 91 18.33 -0.42 2.46
CA THR A 91 18.55 0.83 3.21
C THR A 91 18.98 1.95 2.29
#